data_1e7fb9874a6fee59a1510af3e7476877
#
_entry.id   1e7fb9874a6fee59a1510af3e7476877
#
_cell.length_a   1.000
_cell.length_b   1.000
_cell.length_c   1.000
_cell.angle_alpha   90.00
_cell.angle_beta   90.00
_cell.angle_gamma   90.00
#
_symmetry.space_group_name_H-M   'P 1'
#
loop_
_entity.id
_entity.type
_entity.pdbx_description
1 polymer ?
#
loop_
_entity_poly.entity_id
_entity_poly.type
_entity_poly.pdbx_seq_one_letter_code
_entity_poly.pdbx_strand_id
1 'polypeptide(L)'
;MRYENKDCLEFLKSLDDESVDLAILDPPYFEIIKDDWDNQWNSEQEYLDWCMEWTKETFRVLKPGRCLYVWGTTKHDTFLRYKLDVLNKIEGAHYQNWIIWHYDWGGRTKKNFARKHEDLFMYSKGKEFLFNADAVRQERAVKTNMALQRK
;
A
#
# COMPACT_ATOMS: atom_id res chain seq x y z
N MET A 1 -10.79 -19.02 -9.88
CA MET A 1 -10.30 -17.64 -9.92
C MET A 1 -11.38 -16.80 -10.57
N ARG A 2 -11.74 -15.64 -9.98
CA ARG A 2 -12.79 -14.75 -10.48
C ARG A 2 -12.14 -13.44 -10.88
N TYR A 3 -12.40 -12.95 -12.08
CA TYR A 3 -11.98 -11.66 -12.59
C TYR A 3 -13.22 -10.83 -12.87
N GLU A 4 -13.20 -9.56 -12.44
CA GLU A 4 -14.30 -8.63 -12.69
C GLU A 4 -13.76 -7.30 -13.19
N ASN A 5 -14.36 -6.78 -14.26
CA ASN A 5 -14.11 -5.43 -14.76
C ASN A 5 -15.28 -4.55 -14.33
N LYS A 6 -15.11 -3.87 -13.20
CA LYS A 6 -16.08 -2.94 -12.65
C LYS A 6 -15.40 -1.92 -11.73
N ASP A 7 -16.13 -0.90 -11.33
CA ASP A 7 -15.67 0.05 -10.33
C ASP A 7 -15.32 -0.66 -9.02
N CYS A 8 -14.22 -0.23 -8.39
CA CYS A 8 -13.70 -0.89 -7.19
C CYS A 8 -14.64 -0.74 -5.98
N LEU A 9 -15.34 0.40 -5.83
CA LEU A 9 -16.30 0.60 -4.75
C LEU A 9 -17.54 -0.26 -4.93
N GLU A 10 -18.05 -0.39 -6.15
CA GLU A 10 -19.16 -1.31 -6.45
C GLU A 10 -18.75 -2.76 -6.15
N PHE A 11 -17.52 -3.13 -6.53
CA PHE A 11 -17.01 -4.47 -6.23
C PHE A 11 -16.90 -4.71 -4.73
N LEU A 12 -16.24 -3.83 -4.00
CA LEU A 12 -16.06 -3.97 -2.55
C LEU A 12 -17.41 -4.03 -1.81
N LYS A 13 -18.36 -3.15 -2.17
CA LYS A 13 -19.72 -3.16 -1.59
C LYS A 13 -20.50 -4.45 -1.87
N SER A 14 -20.15 -5.20 -2.91
CA SER A 14 -20.76 -6.49 -3.23
C SER A 14 -20.21 -7.67 -2.42
N LEU A 15 -19.15 -7.47 -1.64
CA LEU A 15 -18.51 -8.49 -0.81
C LEU A 15 -19.08 -8.43 0.62
N ASP A 16 -19.18 -9.61 1.23
CA ASP A 16 -19.57 -9.73 2.64
C ASP A 16 -18.50 -9.15 3.57
N ASP A 17 -18.90 -8.68 4.73
CA ASP A 17 -18.00 -8.27 5.79
C ASP A 17 -17.06 -9.43 6.15
N GLU A 18 -15.79 -9.10 6.42
CA GLU A 18 -14.79 -10.07 6.90
C GLU A 18 -14.67 -11.33 6.03
N SER A 19 -14.82 -11.18 4.70
CA SER A 19 -14.76 -12.27 3.73
C SER A 19 -13.38 -12.43 3.06
N VAL A 20 -12.52 -11.40 3.12
CA VAL A 20 -11.25 -11.31 2.39
C VAL A 20 -10.06 -11.63 3.30
N ASP A 21 -9.17 -12.52 2.86
CA ASP A 21 -7.97 -12.91 3.60
C ASP A 21 -6.75 -12.02 3.32
N LEU A 22 -6.72 -11.32 2.21
CA LEU A 22 -5.62 -10.44 1.81
C LEU A 22 -6.11 -9.42 0.80
N ALA A 23 -5.78 -8.16 1.02
CA ALA A 23 -6.00 -7.10 0.04
C ALA A 23 -4.66 -6.59 -0.49
N ILE A 24 -4.51 -6.56 -1.82
CA ILE A 24 -3.35 -5.99 -2.52
C ILE A 24 -3.91 -4.99 -3.52
N LEU A 25 -3.56 -3.72 -3.35
CA LEU A 25 -4.16 -2.62 -4.08
C LEU A 25 -3.09 -1.78 -4.78
N ASP A 26 -3.32 -1.50 -6.05
CA ASP A 26 -2.54 -0.58 -6.87
C ASP A 26 -3.50 0.44 -7.50
N PRO A 27 -3.95 1.45 -6.73
CA PRO A 27 -4.90 2.43 -7.21
C PRO A 27 -4.27 3.40 -8.20
N PRO A 28 -5.05 4.13 -9.01
CA PRO A 28 -4.57 5.30 -9.72
C PRO A 28 -3.86 6.27 -8.78
N TYR A 29 -2.76 6.87 -9.24
CA TYR A 29 -2.02 7.86 -8.45
C TYR A 29 -2.41 9.27 -8.87
N PHE A 30 -2.48 10.18 -7.94
CA PHE A 30 -2.88 11.55 -8.22
C PHE A 30 -1.83 12.28 -9.06
N GLU A 31 -2.17 12.72 -10.27
CA GLU A 31 -1.35 13.56 -11.19
C GLU A 31 0.06 13.00 -11.50
N ILE A 32 0.23 11.69 -11.55
CA ILE A 32 1.55 11.09 -11.79
C ILE A 32 1.85 10.98 -13.28
N ILE A 33 0.89 10.57 -14.07
CA ILE A 33 0.96 10.53 -15.53
C ILE A 33 -0.16 11.38 -16.15
N LYS A 34 -0.05 11.66 -17.45
CA LYS A 34 -1.02 12.52 -18.15
C LYS A 34 -2.20 11.75 -18.74
N ASP A 35 -2.54 10.63 -18.16
CA ASP A 35 -3.69 9.82 -18.57
C ASP A 35 -4.94 10.19 -17.77
N ASP A 36 -6.11 10.06 -18.37
CA ASP A 36 -7.38 10.48 -17.77
C ASP A 36 -7.67 9.77 -16.45
N TRP A 37 -7.24 8.52 -16.30
CA TRP A 37 -7.46 7.75 -15.08
C TRP A 37 -6.63 8.22 -13.87
N ASP A 38 -5.50 8.94 -14.08
CA ASP A 38 -4.71 9.59 -13.03
C ASP A 38 -5.15 11.05 -12.77
N ASN A 39 -5.98 11.61 -13.66
CA ASN A 39 -6.36 13.01 -13.64
C ASN A 39 -7.90 13.23 -13.55
N GLN A 40 -8.61 12.28 -12.94
CA GLN A 40 -10.07 12.33 -12.80
C GLN A 40 -10.55 13.14 -11.60
N TRP A 41 -9.66 13.62 -10.73
CA TRP A 41 -9.98 14.44 -9.56
C TRP A 41 -9.55 15.88 -9.78
N ASN A 42 -10.38 16.84 -9.34
CA ASN A 42 -10.09 18.27 -9.48
C ASN A 42 -9.14 18.80 -8.39
N SER A 43 -8.91 18.02 -7.34
CA SER A 43 -8.02 18.39 -6.25
C SER A 43 -7.45 17.15 -5.54
N GLU A 44 -6.31 17.33 -4.86
CA GLU A 44 -5.74 16.30 -4.00
C GLU A 44 -6.70 15.89 -2.87
N GLN A 45 -7.51 16.83 -2.36
CA GLN A 45 -8.49 16.51 -1.33
C GLN A 45 -9.60 15.60 -1.86
N GLU A 46 -10.12 15.86 -3.06
CA GLU A 46 -11.10 15.00 -3.70
C GLU A 46 -10.55 13.58 -3.94
N TYR A 47 -9.30 13.48 -4.36
CA TYR A 47 -8.60 12.19 -4.46
C TYR A 47 -8.51 11.47 -3.10
N LEU A 48 -8.13 12.18 -2.03
CA LEU A 48 -8.02 11.59 -0.70
C LEU A 48 -9.38 11.19 -0.11
N ASP A 49 -10.43 11.92 -0.42
CA ASP A 49 -11.81 11.58 -0.03
C ASP A 49 -12.25 10.29 -0.73
N TRP A 50 -11.99 10.15 -2.03
CA TRP A 50 -12.19 8.91 -2.76
C TRP A 50 -11.34 7.75 -2.18
N CYS A 51 -10.08 8.02 -1.82
CA CYS A 51 -9.23 7.03 -1.16
C CYS A 51 -9.82 6.57 0.18
N MET A 52 -10.41 7.49 0.95
CA MET A 52 -11.07 7.17 2.21
C MET A 52 -12.23 6.19 2.02
N GLU A 53 -13.04 6.37 0.97
CA GLU A 53 -14.18 5.51 0.70
C GLU A 53 -13.76 4.06 0.44
N TRP A 54 -12.90 3.82 -0.56
CA TRP A 54 -12.49 2.45 -0.87
C TRP A 54 -11.60 1.83 0.22
N THR A 55 -10.85 2.63 0.96
CA THR A 55 -10.05 2.12 2.10
C THR A 55 -10.96 1.61 3.22
N LYS A 56 -12.02 2.35 3.57
CA LYS A 56 -13.02 1.91 4.55
C LYS A 56 -13.66 0.58 4.13
N GLU A 57 -14.11 0.49 2.88
CA GLU A 57 -14.71 -0.73 2.36
C GLU A 57 -13.73 -1.89 2.34
N THR A 58 -12.44 -1.64 2.00
CA THR A 58 -11.40 -2.67 2.06
C THR A 58 -11.22 -3.20 3.48
N PHE A 59 -11.19 -2.32 4.49
CA PHE A 59 -11.10 -2.76 5.88
C PHE A 59 -12.38 -3.44 6.39
N ARG A 60 -13.55 -3.06 5.86
CA ARG A 60 -14.80 -3.76 6.17
C ARG A 60 -14.74 -5.22 5.73
N VAL A 61 -14.36 -5.46 4.47
CA VAL A 61 -14.34 -6.81 3.89
C VAL A 61 -13.14 -7.65 4.35
N LEU A 62 -12.06 -7.03 4.80
CA LEU A 62 -10.88 -7.72 5.31
C LEU A 62 -11.19 -8.41 6.63
N LYS A 63 -10.82 -9.69 6.77
CA LYS A 63 -10.99 -10.43 8.04
C LYS A 63 -10.10 -9.85 9.14
N PRO A 64 -10.48 -9.94 10.42
CA PRO A 64 -9.60 -9.62 11.54
C PRO A 64 -8.26 -10.36 11.45
N GLY A 65 -7.17 -9.69 11.78
CA GLY A 65 -5.83 -10.26 11.71
C GLY A 65 -5.28 -10.46 10.30
N ARG A 66 -5.90 -9.88 9.28
CA ARG A 66 -5.43 -9.92 7.89
C ARG A 66 -4.84 -8.58 7.46
N CYS A 67 -4.14 -8.60 6.34
CA CYS A 67 -3.32 -7.46 5.90
C CYS A 67 -3.81 -6.84 4.60
N LEU A 68 -3.64 -5.53 4.52
CA LEU A 68 -3.69 -4.70 3.33
C LEU A 68 -2.25 -4.34 2.92
N TYR A 69 -1.97 -4.48 1.63
CA TYR A 69 -0.81 -3.88 0.97
C TYR A 69 -1.31 -2.91 -0.09
N VAL A 70 -0.82 -1.67 -0.05
CA VAL A 70 -1.21 -0.65 -1.01
C VAL A 70 0.01 0.01 -1.61
N TRP A 71 0.08 -0.02 -2.95
CA TRP A 71 1.12 0.66 -3.73
C TRP A 71 0.87 2.15 -3.81
N GLY A 72 1.96 2.88 -3.97
CA GLY A 72 1.94 4.31 -4.19
C GLY A 72 3.32 4.82 -4.60
N THR A 73 3.39 6.11 -4.81
CA THR A 73 4.62 6.76 -5.22
C THR A 73 4.89 8.01 -4.37
N THR A 74 6.15 8.17 -3.97
CA THR A 74 6.64 9.38 -3.30
C THR A 74 7.12 10.46 -4.28
N LYS A 75 6.69 10.42 -5.55
CA LYS A 75 6.94 11.50 -6.50
C LYS A 75 6.33 12.83 -6.03
N HIS A 76 5.19 12.75 -5.35
CA HIS A 76 4.50 13.83 -4.66
C HIS A 76 4.17 13.43 -3.22
N ASP A 77 3.83 14.38 -2.38
CA ASP A 77 3.50 14.15 -0.97
C ASP A 77 2.14 13.44 -0.76
N THR A 78 1.35 13.32 -1.82
CA THR A 78 -0.01 12.73 -1.80
C THR A 78 -0.03 11.33 -1.17
N PHE A 79 0.97 10.48 -1.45
CA PHE A 79 1.03 9.15 -0.84
C PHE A 79 1.30 9.20 0.68
N LEU A 80 2.10 10.16 1.13
CA LEU A 80 2.26 10.41 2.56
C LEU A 80 0.99 10.97 3.20
N ARG A 81 0.29 11.87 2.51
CA ARG A 81 -1.01 12.38 2.95
C ARG A 81 -2.05 11.26 3.01
N TYR A 82 -2.09 10.36 2.03
CA TYR A 82 -2.93 9.17 2.09
C TYR A 82 -2.66 8.35 3.36
N LYS A 83 -1.39 8.13 3.73
CA LYS A 83 -1.05 7.46 4.98
C LYS A 83 -1.58 8.21 6.21
N LEU A 84 -1.36 9.52 6.28
CA LEU A 84 -1.66 10.34 7.47
C LEU A 84 -3.15 10.66 7.60
N ASP A 85 -3.77 11.01 6.49
CA ASP A 85 -5.13 11.56 6.46
C ASP A 85 -6.20 10.50 6.18
N VAL A 86 -5.81 9.35 5.63
CA VAL A 86 -6.70 8.22 5.33
C VAL A 86 -6.35 7.00 6.19
N LEU A 87 -5.28 6.27 5.88
CA LEU A 87 -4.97 4.99 6.52
C LEU A 87 -4.92 5.06 8.05
N ASN A 88 -4.29 6.09 8.61
CA ASN A 88 -4.19 6.28 10.05
C ASN A 88 -5.52 6.70 10.71
N LYS A 89 -6.54 7.03 9.92
CA LYS A 89 -7.89 7.39 10.42
C LYS A 89 -8.90 6.24 10.36
N ILE A 90 -8.54 5.14 9.71
CA ILE A 90 -9.39 3.95 9.67
C ILE A 90 -9.37 3.26 11.03
N GLU A 91 -10.54 3.07 11.61
CA GLU A 91 -10.68 2.32 12.85
C GLU A 91 -10.21 0.86 12.70
N GLY A 92 -9.40 0.40 13.64
CA GLY A 92 -8.85 -0.95 13.61
C GLY A 92 -7.68 -1.15 12.62
N ALA A 93 -7.29 -0.13 11.85
CA ALA A 93 -6.10 -0.19 10.99
C ALA A 93 -4.83 0.03 11.82
N HIS A 94 -3.87 -0.88 11.67
CA HIS A 94 -2.58 -0.80 12.36
C HIS A 94 -1.44 -0.80 11.34
N TYR A 95 -0.65 0.26 11.34
CA TYR A 95 0.55 0.37 10.51
C TYR A 95 1.57 -0.69 10.89
N GLN A 96 2.10 -1.42 9.90
CA GLN A 96 3.10 -2.45 10.07
C GLN A 96 4.44 -2.07 9.43
N ASN A 97 4.44 -1.82 8.12
CA ASN A 97 5.67 -1.53 7.39
C ASN A 97 5.47 -0.52 6.27
N TRP A 98 6.53 0.21 5.98
CA TRP A 98 6.79 0.85 4.71
C TRP A 98 7.78 -0.02 3.95
N ILE A 99 7.35 -0.59 2.83
CA ILE A 99 8.12 -1.53 2.01
C ILE A 99 8.60 -0.78 0.78
N ILE A 100 9.86 -0.98 0.42
CA ILE A 100 10.45 -0.45 -0.80
C ILE A 100 10.51 -1.59 -1.83
N TRP A 101 9.75 -1.41 -2.92
CA TRP A 101 9.80 -2.30 -4.07
C TRP A 101 10.86 -1.81 -5.04
N HIS A 102 12.09 -2.33 -4.91
CA HIS A 102 13.22 -1.96 -5.76
C HIS A 102 13.16 -2.65 -7.12
N TYR A 103 13.57 -1.92 -8.16
CA TYR A 103 13.74 -2.44 -9.52
C TYR A 103 14.96 -1.80 -10.22
N ASP A 104 15.56 -2.53 -11.19
CA ASP A 104 16.77 -2.09 -11.89
C ASP A 104 16.50 -1.31 -13.20
N TRP A 105 15.29 -1.35 -13.71
CA TRP A 105 14.88 -0.61 -14.89
C TRP A 105 14.54 0.86 -14.57
N GLY A 106 14.34 1.69 -15.59
CA GLY A 106 13.98 3.09 -15.50
C GLY A 106 14.97 4.03 -16.16
N GLY A 107 14.49 5.25 -16.44
CA GLY A 107 15.24 6.27 -17.16
C GLY A 107 16.45 6.80 -16.40
N ARG A 108 17.43 7.32 -17.16
CA ARG A 108 18.51 8.11 -16.60
C ARG A 108 18.07 9.57 -16.48
N THR A 109 18.38 10.21 -15.36
CA THR A 109 18.17 11.64 -15.15
C THR A 109 19.50 12.38 -15.23
N LYS A 110 19.46 13.68 -15.59
CA LYS A 110 20.66 14.53 -15.66
C LYS A 110 20.79 15.48 -14.47
N LYS A 111 19.72 15.68 -13.70
CA LYS A 111 19.64 16.75 -12.68
C LYS A 111 19.34 16.23 -11.26
N ASN A 112 18.95 14.96 -11.13
CA ASN A 112 18.62 14.34 -9.84
C ASN A 112 18.92 12.84 -9.88
N PHE A 113 18.70 12.15 -8.78
CA PHE A 113 18.79 10.69 -8.73
C PHE A 113 17.60 10.05 -9.45
N ALA A 114 17.88 9.02 -10.28
CA ALA A 114 16.83 8.23 -10.89
C ALA A 114 16.07 7.44 -9.82
N ARG A 115 14.73 7.50 -9.85
CA ARG A 115 13.91 6.63 -9.01
C ARG A 115 14.07 5.18 -9.48
N LYS A 116 14.30 4.28 -8.54
CA LYS A 116 14.49 2.85 -8.78
C LYS A 116 13.64 2.01 -7.81
N HIS A 117 12.53 2.58 -7.35
CA HIS A 117 11.62 1.89 -6.44
C HIS A 117 10.22 2.48 -6.53
N GLU A 118 9.29 1.70 -6.08
CA GLU A 118 7.95 2.12 -5.65
C GLU A 118 7.78 1.85 -4.16
N ASP A 119 6.77 2.46 -3.60
CA ASP A 119 6.51 2.44 -2.17
C ASP A 119 5.24 1.64 -1.89
N LEU A 120 5.25 0.82 -0.84
CA LEU A 120 4.08 0.11 -0.37
C LEU A 120 3.88 0.36 1.11
N PHE A 121 2.64 0.59 1.52
CA PHE A 121 2.28 0.50 2.92
C PHE A 121 1.65 -0.85 3.23
N MET A 122 2.09 -1.46 4.32
CA MET A 122 1.47 -2.63 4.91
C MET A 122 0.71 -2.22 6.18
N TYR A 123 -0.56 -2.55 6.23
CA TYR A 123 -1.44 -2.37 7.38
C TYR A 123 -2.13 -3.68 7.72
N SER A 124 -2.42 -3.90 9.00
CA SER A 124 -3.25 -5.01 9.45
C SER A 124 -4.58 -4.54 10.01
N LYS A 125 -5.63 -5.37 9.89
CA LYS A 125 -6.88 -5.18 10.62
C LYS A 125 -6.73 -5.79 12.02
N GLY A 126 -6.43 -4.93 12.99
CA GLY A 126 -6.14 -5.33 14.37
C GLY A 126 -4.63 -5.43 14.65
N LYS A 127 -4.28 -5.43 15.95
CA LYS A 127 -2.89 -5.51 16.44
C LYS A 127 -2.25 -6.86 16.18
N GLU A 128 -3.02 -7.92 16.42
CA GLU A 128 -2.62 -9.31 16.13
C GLU A 128 -2.91 -9.62 14.66
N PHE A 129 -1.92 -10.12 13.93
CA PHE A 129 -2.08 -10.43 12.51
C PHE A 129 -1.23 -11.61 12.06
N LEU A 130 -1.68 -12.26 10.98
CA LEU A 130 -0.97 -13.38 10.38
C LEU A 130 0.20 -12.89 9.55
N PHE A 131 1.41 -13.31 9.93
CA PHE A 131 2.63 -13.07 9.16
C PHE A 131 3.55 -14.30 9.22
N ASN A 132 3.82 -14.92 8.09
CA ASN A 132 4.73 -16.05 8.01
C ASN A 132 6.16 -15.58 7.74
N ALA A 133 6.87 -15.20 8.81
CA ALA A 133 8.22 -14.69 8.73
C ALA A 133 9.20 -15.68 8.09
N ASP A 134 9.01 -16.99 8.30
CA ASP A 134 9.92 -18.00 7.76
C ASP A 134 9.79 -18.14 6.24
N ALA A 135 8.58 -17.97 5.69
CA ALA A 135 8.34 -18.03 4.25
C ALA A 135 9.00 -16.88 3.47
N VAL A 136 9.23 -15.73 4.12
CA VAL A 136 9.83 -14.53 3.47
C VAL A 136 11.27 -14.27 3.89
N ARG A 137 11.82 -15.14 4.74
CA ARG A 137 13.18 -14.99 5.22
C ARG A 137 14.19 -15.28 4.10
N GLN A 138 15.16 -14.39 3.94
CA GLN A 138 16.28 -14.57 3.01
C GLN A 138 17.59 -14.76 3.79
N GLU A 139 18.55 -15.48 3.18
CA GLU A 139 19.90 -15.54 3.72
C GLU A 139 20.53 -14.14 3.73
N ARG A 140 21.23 -13.82 4.81
CA ARG A 140 21.96 -12.56 4.87
C ARG A 140 23.11 -12.57 3.88
N ALA A 141 23.22 -11.56 3.04
CA ALA A 141 24.34 -11.37 2.11
C ALA A 141 25.69 -11.24 2.83
N VAL A 142 25.70 -10.78 4.09
CA VAL A 142 26.90 -10.70 4.95
C VAL A 142 26.58 -11.34 6.29
N LYS A 143 27.37 -12.33 6.69
CA LYS A 143 27.34 -12.93 8.05
C LYS A 143 27.95 -11.93 9.03
N THR A 144 27.18 -10.96 9.49
CA THR A 144 27.61 -10.10 10.60
C THR A 144 27.51 -10.89 11.90
N ASN A 145 28.64 -11.14 12.52
CA ASN A 145 28.72 -11.70 13.86
C ASN A 145 28.27 -10.65 14.88
N MET A 146 26.94 -10.53 15.07
CA MET A 146 26.36 -9.60 16.07
C MET A 146 26.71 -9.99 17.51
N ALA A 147 27.30 -11.14 17.76
CA ALA A 147 27.79 -11.54 19.09
C ALA A 147 29.00 -10.69 19.59
N LEU A 148 29.72 -10.02 18.70
CA LEU A 148 30.89 -9.19 19.05
C LEU A 148 30.53 -7.70 19.35
N GLN A 149 29.30 -7.27 19.14
CA GLN A 149 28.92 -5.88 19.37
C GLN A 149 28.14 -5.63 20.68
N ARG A 150 27.96 -6.67 21.50
CA ARG A 150 27.38 -6.57 22.85
C ARG A 150 28.46 -6.79 23.92
N LYS A 151 29.44 -5.90 23.95
CA LYS A 151 30.32 -5.72 25.12
C LYS A 151 30.27 -4.28 25.54
#